data_5e86cf74ef905c92cee50a8e59d5272b
#
_entry.id   5e86cf74ef905c92cee50a8e59d5272b
#
_cell.length_a   1.000
_cell.length_b   1.000
_cell.length_c   1.000
_cell.angle_alpha   90.00
_cell.angle_beta   90.00
_cell.angle_gamma   90.00
#
_symmetry.space_group_name_H-M   'P 1'
#
loop_
_entity.id
_entity.type
_entity.pdbx_description
1 polymer ?
#
loop_
_entity_poly.entity_id
_entity_poly.type
_entity_poly.pdbx_seq_one_letter_code
_entity_poly.pdbx_strand_id
1 'polypeptide(L)'
;MSETVIQVTSLGKRIKGKTILEDISFEINKGDCVALIGPNGAGKTVLMSCILGDKKPSSGQVLIDGKAGKAKNKIAVLLQENTIPNSLKVEELIAFFQSISDNPLTNQEVQDLLQFKEDQYQQFADKLSGGQRRLLAFVLCLIDKPQILFLDEPTAGMDTSTRQRFWEIVNDLKKAGTTILYSSHYIEEVEHTADRILVLHQGKLIRDTTPYAMRHEEKEKQVTLPSSFVSIVHGLPDIYEITEKRDVISFMTKDIEKVWQSLENSGCGISDIEIQNKTLLDSLFDSTREDKA
;
A
#
# COMPACT_ATOMS: atom_id res chain seq x y z
N MET A 1 -3.21 -22.68 -14.40
CA MET A 1 -2.18 -21.64 -14.58
C MET A 1 -2.86 -20.31 -14.38
N SER A 2 -2.33 -19.44 -13.56
CA SER A 2 -2.86 -18.09 -13.36
C SER A 2 -2.70 -17.29 -14.65
N GLU A 3 -3.72 -16.53 -15.04
CA GLU A 3 -3.74 -15.69 -16.24
C GLU A 3 -2.98 -14.39 -15.94
N THR A 4 -1.84 -14.13 -16.62
CA THR A 4 -1.10 -12.89 -16.48
C THR A 4 -1.83 -11.75 -17.17
N VAL A 5 -2.19 -10.70 -16.43
CA VAL A 5 -2.90 -9.52 -16.94
C VAL A 5 -2.00 -8.30 -17.12
N ILE A 6 -0.91 -8.18 -16.33
CA ILE A 6 0.08 -7.11 -16.51
C ILE A 6 1.46 -7.77 -16.57
N GLN A 7 2.23 -7.46 -17.63
CA GLN A 7 3.60 -7.92 -17.78
C GLN A 7 4.50 -6.72 -18.05
N VAL A 8 5.52 -6.56 -17.23
CA VAL A 8 6.56 -5.54 -17.33
C VAL A 8 7.88 -6.24 -17.57
N THR A 9 8.58 -5.88 -18.65
CA THR A 9 9.84 -6.52 -19.05
C THR A 9 10.92 -5.49 -19.29
N SER A 10 12.00 -5.54 -18.52
CA SER A 10 13.20 -4.70 -18.60
C SER A 10 12.89 -3.21 -18.76
N LEU A 11 11.86 -2.73 -18.03
CA LEU A 11 11.38 -1.38 -18.15
C LEU A 11 12.39 -0.39 -17.57
N GLY A 12 12.82 0.55 -18.40
CA GLY A 12 13.64 1.68 -17.99
C GLY A 12 12.97 3.01 -18.36
N LYS A 13 13.15 4.03 -17.52
CA LYS A 13 12.65 5.39 -17.76
C LYS A 13 13.70 6.44 -17.45
N ARG A 14 13.97 7.32 -18.43
CA ARG A 14 14.80 8.51 -18.25
C ARG A 14 13.95 9.77 -18.43
N ILE A 15 14.17 10.76 -17.58
CA ILE A 15 13.51 12.08 -17.65
C ILE A 15 14.61 13.14 -17.56
N LYS A 16 14.70 14.02 -18.57
CA LYS A 16 15.71 15.10 -18.64
C LYS A 16 17.14 14.59 -18.36
N GLY A 17 17.52 13.43 -18.93
CA GLY A 17 18.84 12.82 -18.78
C GLY A 17 19.05 12.00 -17.50
N LYS A 18 18.18 12.15 -16.50
CA LYS A 18 18.25 11.38 -15.24
C LYS A 18 17.50 10.05 -15.39
N THR A 19 18.12 8.94 -15.00
CA THR A 19 17.48 7.63 -14.89
C THR A 19 16.55 7.64 -13.67
N ILE A 20 15.27 7.34 -13.89
CA ILE A 20 14.24 7.26 -12.85
C ILE A 20 13.88 5.80 -12.56
N LEU A 21 13.83 4.96 -13.61
CA LEU A 21 13.58 3.52 -13.50
C LEU A 21 14.65 2.78 -14.30
N GLU A 22 15.12 1.67 -13.77
CA GLU A 22 16.21 0.87 -14.35
C GLU A 22 15.88 -0.61 -14.27
N ASP A 23 15.72 -1.25 -15.44
CA ASP A 23 15.56 -2.70 -15.63
C ASP A 23 14.50 -3.37 -14.73
N ILE A 24 13.30 -2.81 -14.71
CA ILE A 24 12.19 -3.33 -13.91
C ILE A 24 11.45 -4.43 -14.67
N SER A 25 11.32 -5.62 -14.05
CA SER A 25 10.61 -6.75 -14.62
C SER A 25 9.75 -7.44 -13.55
N PHE A 26 8.47 -7.63 -13.84
CA PHE A 26 7.53 -8.41 -13.02
C PHE A 26 6.25 -8.70 -13.81
N GLU A 27 5.44 -9.60 -13.28
CA GLU A 27 4.11 -9.95 -13.81
C GLU A 27 3.06 -9.83 -12.71
N ILE A 28 1.83 -9.47 -13.07
CA ILE A 28 0.67 -9.47 -12.17
C ILE A 28 -0.40 -10.36 -12.79
N ASN A 29 -0.91 -11.31 -12.01
CA ASN A 29 -1.96 -12.21 -12.45
C ASN A 29 -3.34 -11.65 -12.13
N LYS A 30 -4.33 -12.16 -12.83
CA LYS A 30 -5.73 -11.83 -12.60
C LYS A 30 -6.15 -12.13 -11.16
N GLY A 31 -6.77 -11.15 -10.52
CA GLY A 31 -7.22 -11.22 -9.14
C GLY A 31 -6.15 -10.97 -8.09
N ASP A 32 -4.87 -10.76 -8.48
CA ASP A 32 -3.83 -10.39 -7.53
C ASP A 32 -4.07 -8.98 -6.95
N CYS A 33 -3.85 -8.83 -5.65
CA CYS A 33 -3.75 -7.53 -4.99
C CYS A 33 -2.28 -7.25 -4.65
N VAL A 34 -1.65 -6.38 -5.44
CA VAL A 34 -0.21 -6.12 -5.38
C VAL A 34 0.07 -4.74 -4.83
N ALA A 35 0.88 -4.66 -3.78
CA ALA A 35 1.37 -3.40 -3.23
C ALA A 35 2.72 -3.02 -3.85
N LEU A 36 2.84 -1.82 -4.35
CA LEU A 36 4.09 -1.20 -4.79
C LEU A 36 4.56 -0.25 -3.70
N ILE A 37 5.62 -0.63 -3.00
CA ILE A 37 6.13 0.13 -1.86
C ILE A 37 7.54 0.65 -2.11
N GLY A 38 7.92 1.67 -1.36
CA GLY A 38 9.25 2.29 -1.43
C GLY A 38 9.22 3.73 -0.97
N PRO A 39 10.38 4.34 -0.67
CA PRO A 39 10.46 5.73 -0.22
C PRO A 39 9.95 6.73 -1.26
N ASN A 40 9.75 7.97 -0.82
CA ASN A 40 9.41 9.06 -1.72
C ASN A 40 10.55 9.27 -2.72
N GLY A 41 10.20 9.40 -4.00
CA GLY A 41 11.18 9.51 -5.08
C GLY A 41 11.73 8.18 -5.60
N ALA A 42 11.33 7.02 -5.06
CA ALA A 42 11.74 5.70 -5.56
C ALA A 42 11.30 5.41 -7.01
N GLY A 43 10.30 6.14 -7.53
CA GLY A 43 9.80 5.98 -8.88
C GLY A 43 8.42 5.33 -9.01
N LYS A 44 7.70 5.08 -7.90
CA LYS A 44 6.39 4.40 -7.87
C LYS A 44 5.37 4.99 -8.85
N THR A 45 5.06 6.28 -8.74
CA THR A 45 4.13 6.99 -9.64
C THR A 45 4.61 7.00 -11.09
N VAL A 46 5.93 7.06 -11.32
CA VAL A 46 6.50 6.99 -12.69
C VAL A 46 6.31 5.61 -13.28
N LEU A 47 6.52 4.55 -12.49
CA LEU A 47 6.29 3.16 -12.91
C LEU A 47 4.81 2.94 -13.25
N MET A 48 3.89 3.34 -12.38
CA MET A 48 2.45 3.26 -12.64
C MET A 48 2.06 4.03 -13.91
N SER A 49 2.58 5.26 -14.11
CA SER A 49 2.35 6.04 -15.33
C SER A 49 2.89 5.36 -16.59
N CYS A 50 4.00 4.59 -16.50
CA CYS A 50 4.51 3.80 -17.62
C CYS A 50 3.60 2.60 -17.91
N ILE A 51 3.09 1.92 -16.87
CA ILE A 51 2.17 0.79 -17.02
C ILE A 51 0.86 1.25 -17.66
N LEU A 52 0.31 2.36 -17.21
CA LEU A 52 -0.92 2.96 -17.76
C LEU A 52 -0.77 3.53 -19.18
N GLY A 53 0.48 3.66 -19.67
CA GLY A 53 0.77 4.21 -21.00
C GLY A 53 0.75 5.75 -21.06
N ASP A 54 0.62 6.45 -19.92
CA ASP A 54 0.70 7.92 -19.84
C ASP A 54 2.13 8.42 -20.07
N LYS A 55 3.13 7.61 -19.69
CA LYS A 55 4.53 7.87 -19.98
C LYS A 55 5.13 6.71 -20.76
N LYS A 56 5.64 6.99 -21.97
CA LYS A 56 6.33 5.99 -22.77
C LYS A 56 7.64 5.57 -22.07
N PRO A 57 7.89 4.25 -21.85
CA PRO A 57 9.18 3.76 -21.40
C PRO A 57 10.35 4.22 -22.30
N SER A 58 11.54 4.39 -21.73
CA SER A 58 12.77 4.66 -22.48
C SER A 58 13.40 3.38 -23.02
N SER A 59 13.16 2.25 -22.33
CA SER A 59 13.55 0.87 -22.72
C SER A 59 12.56 -0.12 -22.14
N GLY A 60 12.59 -1.35 -22.67
CA GLY A 60 11.68 -2.41 -22.26
C GLY A 60 10.26 -2.23 -22.77
N GLN A 61 9.35 -3.01 -22.23
CA GLN A 61 7.94 -2.99 -22.66
C GLN A 61 6.98 -3.28 -21.51
N VAL A 62 5.74 -2.85 -21.69
CA VAL A 62 4.61 -3.19 -20.82
C VAL A 62 3.50 -3.78 -21.69
N LEU A 63 2.95 -4.89 -21.27
CA LEU A 63 1.78 -5.50 -21.86
C LEU A 63 0.66 -5.56 -20.81
N ILE A 64 -0.56 -5.19 -21.22
CA ILE A 64 -1.78 -5.42 -20.45
C ILE A 64 -2.66 -6.34 -21.28
N ASP A 65 -3.09 -7.49 -20.73
CA ASP A 65 -3.79 -8.56 -21.44
C ASP A 65 -3.07 -8.98 -22.74
N GLY A 66 -1.75 -9.13 -22.68
CA GLY A 66 -0.90 -9.51 -23.80
C GLY A 66 -0.77 -8.47 -24.90
N LYS A 67 -1.25 -7.24 -24.71
CA LYS A 67 -1.21 -6.15 -25.70
C LYS A 67 -0.37 -4.98 -25.22
N ALA A 68 0.45 -4.44 -26.13
CA ALA A 68 1.14 -3.18 -25.90
C ALA A 68 0.18 -2.00 -26.14
N GLY A 69 0.18 -1.02 -25.21
CA GLY A 69 -0.66 0.18 -25.31
C GLY A 69 -1.92 0.13 -24.45
N LYS A 70 -2.84 1.09 -24.65
CA LYS A 70 -4.07 1.18 -23.85
C LYS A 70 -4.90 -0.10 -24.01
N ALA A 71 -5.05 -0.83 -22.92
CA ALA A 71 -5.94 -1.98 -22.89
C ALA A 71 -7.37 -1.54 -23.15
N LYS A 72 -8.14 -2.36 -23.88
CA LYS A 72 -9.57 -2.16 -24.04
C LYS A 72 -10.37 -2.55 -22.79
N ASN A 73 -9.69 -3.12 -21.81
CA ASN A 73 -10.34 -3.60 -20.61
C ASN A 73 -10.64 -2.46 -19.66
N LYS A 74 -11.65 -2.67 -18.85
CA LYS A 74 -12.11 -1.74 -17.83
C LYS A 74 -11.01 -1.51 -16.79
N ILE A 75 -10.20 -0.49 -17.05
CA ILE A 75 -9.16 -0.04 -16.12
C ILE A 75 -9.64 1.23 -15.43
N ALA A 76 -9.61 1.24 -14.12
CA ALA A 76 -9.82 2.46 -13.36
C ALA A 76 -8.55 2.87 -12.63
N VAL A 77 -8.39 4.19 -12.44
CA VAL A 77 -7.20 4.78 -11.85
C VAL A 77 -7.59 5.83 -10.82
N LEU A 78 -7.14 5.65 -9.59
CA LEU A 78 -7.21 6.66 -8.55
C LEU A 78 -5.82 7.27 -8.37
N LEU A 79 -5.59 8.46 -8.91
CA LEU A 79 -4.32 9.17 -8.78
C LEU A 79 -4.17 9.79 -7.37
N GLN A 80 -2.93 10.08 -6.97
CA GLN A 80 -2.62 10.74 -5.70
C GLN A 80 -3.35 12.08 -5.56
N GLU A 81 -3.31 12.91 -6.62
CA GLU A 81 -4.08 14.15 -6.71
C GLU A 81 -5.35 13.90 -7.54
N ASN A 82 -6.46 13.70 -6.88
CA ASN A 82 -7.76 13.61 -7.56
C ASN A 82 -8.48 14.96 -7.48
N THR A 83 -8.70 15.55 -8.64
CA THR A 83 -9.50 16.77 -8.78
C THR A 83 -10.94 16.37 -9.09
N ILE A 84 -11.78 16.28 -8.06
CA ILE A 84 -13.22 16.23 -8.26
C ILE A 84 -13.70 17.66 -8.52
N PRO A 85 -14.56 17.90 -9.54
CA PRO A 85 -15.15 19.22 -9.76
C PRO A 85 -15.84 19.75 -8.49
N ASN A 86 -15.40 20.91 -8.02
CA ASN A 86 -15.90 21.52 -6.78
C ASN A 86 -17.32 22.05 -6.90
N SER A 87 -17.76 22.34 -8.13
CA SER A 87 -19.04 22.98 -8.45
C SER A 87 -20.19 22.00 -8.68
N LEU A 88 -19.96 20.71 -8.49
CA LEU A 88 -20.99 19.68 -8.63
C LEU A 88 -21.33 19.07 -7.27
N LYS A 89 -22.61 18.74 -7.09
CA LYS A 89 -23.08 17.96 -5.96
C LYS A 89 -22.60 16.50 -6.07
N VAL A 90 -22.56 15.81 -4.95
CA VAL A 90 -22.20 14.38 -4.88
C VAL A 90 -23.11 13.55 -5.79
N GLU A 91 -24.43 13.74 -5.70
CA GLU A 91 -25.41 13.02 -6.55
C GLU A 91 -25.23 13.32 -8.05
N GLU A 92 -24.90 14.56 -8.42
CA GLU A 92 -24.67 14.95 -9.82
C GLU A 92 -23.41 14.26 -10.38
N LEU A 93 -22.35 14.17 -9.59
CA LEU A 93 -21.15 13.43 -9.94
C LEU A 93 -21.43 11.94 -10.16
N ILE A 94 -22.18 11.31 -9.24
CA ILE A 94 -22.55 9.90 -9.36
C ILE A 94 -23.38 9.70 -10.63
N ALA A 95 -24.41 10.50 -10.84
CA ALA A 95 -25.28 10.42 -12.03
C ALA A 95 -24.49 10.62 -13.33
N PHE A 96 -23.52 11.55 -13.35
CA PHE A 96 -22.67 11.78 -14.50
C PHE A 96 -21.84 10.53 -14.85
N PHE A 97 -21.13 9.94 -13.86
CA PHE A 97 -20.32 8.75 -14.12
C PHE A 97 -21.17 7.53 -14.49
N GLN A 98 -22.37 7.39 -13.89
CA GLN A 98 -23.33 6.36 -14.29
C GLN A 98 -23.80 6.54 -15.73
N SER A 99 -24.02 7.77 -16.19
CA SER A 99 -24.54 8.07 -17.54
C SER A 99 -23.56 7.73 -18.67
N ILE A 100 -22.25 7.69 -18.37
CA ILE A 100 -21.19 7.39 -19.35
C ILE A 100 -20.70 5.94 -19.29
N SER A 101 -21.25 5.14 -18.37
CA SER A 101 -20.89 3.73 -18.20
C SER A 101 -21.92 2.83 -18.89
N ASP A 102 -21.43 1.75 -19.54
CA ASP A 102 -22.31 0.78 -20.20
C ASP A 102 -23.06 -0.12 -19.19
N ASN A 103 -22.47 -0.37 -18.03
CA ASN A 103 -23.05 -1.23 -16.97
C ASN A 103 -22.71 -0.67 -15.59
N PRO A 104 -23.26 0.49 -15.23
CA PRO A 104 -22.89 1.18 -14.00
C PRO A 104 -23.34 0.44 -12.75
N LEU A 105 -22.68 0.74 -11.63
CA LEU A 105 -23.23 0.47 -10.30
C LEU A 105 -24.58 1.19 -10.15
N THR A 106 -25.54 0.53 -9.53
CA THR A 106 -26.82 1.13 -9.16
C THR A 106 -26.67 2.16 -8.05
N ASN A 107 -27.66 3.02 -7.85
CA ASN A 107 -27.65 3.98 -6.75
C ASN A 107 -27.52 3.29 -5.39
N GLN A 108 -28.17 2.14 -5.21
CA GLN A 108 -28.06 1.37 -3.96
C GLN A 108 -26.65 0.83 -3.73
N GLU A 109 -26.01 0.24 -4.77
CA GLU A 109 -24.62 -0.23 -4.67
C GLU A 109 -23.66 0.93 -4.34
N VAL A 110 -23.86 2.12 -4.94
CA VAL A 110 -23.04 3.31 -4.63
C VAL A 110 -23.27 3.79 -3.20
N GLN A 111 -24.52 3.79 -2.72
CA GLN A 111 -24.86 4.16 -1.34
C GLN A 111 -24.23 3.19 -0.36
N ASP A 112 -24.31 1.88 -0.63
CA ASP A 112 -23.70 0.84 0.20
C ASP A 112 -22.16 1.00 0.27
N LEU A 113 -21.52 1.43 -0.81
CA LEU A 113 -20.08 1.69 -0.84
C LEU A 113 -19.70 2.96 -0.05
N LEU A 114 -20.40 4.07 -0.26
CA LEU A 114 -20.08 5.36 0.36
C LEU A 114 -20.47 5.45 1.82
N GLN A 115 -21.63 4.88 2.19
CA GLN A 115 -22.24 5.00 3.51
C GLN A 115 -22.39 6.46 4.00
N PHE A 116 -22.63 7.37 3.04
CA PHE A 116 -22.87 8.77 3.33
C PHE A 116 -24.29 8.98 3.87
N LYS A 117 -24.45 10.02 4.69
CA LYS A 117 -25.79 10.46 5.12
C LYS A 117 -26.53 11.10 3.94
N GLU A 118 -27.86 11.08 3.98
CA GLU A 118 -28.71 11.59 2.91
C GLU A 118 -28.40 13.04 2.53
N ASP A 119 -28.15 13.91 3.49
CA ASP A 119 -27.81 15.30 3.27
C ASP A 119 -26.45 15.48 2.55
N GLN A 120 -25.53 14.52 2.65
CA GLN A 120 -24.22 14.59 2.01
C GLN A 120 -24.31 14.39 0.49
N TYR A 121 -25.31 13.67 -0.01
CA TYR A 121 -25.54 13.54 -1.46
C TYR A 121 -25.98 14.84 -2.11
N GLN A 122 -26.66 15.71 -1.37
CA GLN A 122 -27.10 17.02 -1.81
C GLN A 122 -26.04 18.13 -1.64
N GLN A 123 -24.94 17.84 -0.98
CA GLN A 123 -23.84 18.79 -0.79
C GLN A 123 -22.96 18.87 -2.03
N PHE A 124 -22.31 20.02 -2.24
CA PHE A 124 -21.20 20.13 -3.18
C PHE A 124 -20.02 19.31 -2.72
N ALA A 125 -19.29 18.69 -3.65
CA ALA A 125 -18.17 17.79 -3.33
C ALA A 125 -17.04 18.49 -2.55
N ASP A 126 -16.88 19.81 -2.66
CA ASP A 126 -15.91 20.62 -1.91
C ASP A 126 -16.27 20.77 -0.41
N LYS A 127 -17.52 20.49 -0.02
CA LYS A 127 -18.00 20.53 1.37
C LYS A 127 -17.75 19.24 2.14
N LEU A 128 -17.41 18.17 1.45
CA LEU A 128 -17.01 16.91 2.08
C LEU A 128 -15.67 17.08 2.79
N SER A 129 -15.43 16.29 3.85
CA SER A 129 -14.09 16.18 4.43
C SER A 129 -13.10 15.65 3.39
N GLY A 130 -11.80 15.87 3.60
CA GLY A 130 -10.76 15.37 2.69
C GLY A 130 -10.85 13.86 2.45
N GLY A 131 -11.07 13.09 3.53
CA GLY A 131 -11.23 11.65 3.47
C GLY A 131 -12.50 11.24 2.74
N GLN A 132 -13.64 11.85 3.02
CA GLN A 132 -14.91 11.58 2.32
C GLN A 132 -14.81 11.91 0.83
N ARG A 133 -14.15 13.02 0.49
CA ARG A 133 -13.91 13.40 -0.90
C ARG A 133 -13.03 12.38 -1.62
N ARG A 134 -12.01 11.86 -0.93
CA ARG A 134 -11.14 10.80 -1.47
C ARG A 134 -11.90 9.50 -1.66
N LEU A 135 -12.74 9.11 -0.70
CA LEU A 135 -13.62 7.94 -0.80
C LEU A 135 -14.63 8.10 -1.95
N LEU A 136 -15.24 9.27 -2.12
CA LEU A 136 -16.10 9.56 -3.26
C LEU A 136 -15.35 9.36 -4.59
N ALA A 137 -14.15 9.96 -4.73
CA ALA A 137 -13.31 9.77 -5.91
C ALA A 137 -13.04 8.30 -6.23
N PHE A 138 -12.76 7.52 -5.21
CA PHE A 138 -12.55 6.08 -5.33
C PHE A 138 -13.82 5.37 -5.84
N VAL A 139 -14.96 5.62 -5.21
CA VAL A 139 -16.24 4.99 -5.60
C VAL A 139 -16.66 5.39 -7.01
N LEU A 140 -16.40 6.64 -7.43
CA LEU A 140 -16.62 7.07 -8.82
C LEU A 140 -15.77 6.26 -9.83
N CYS A 141 -14.53 5.88 -9.47
CA CYS A 141 -13.70 4.98 -10.28
C CYS A 141 -14.31 3.57 -10.40
N LEU A 142 -15.13 3.14 -9.44
CA LEU A 142 -15.73 1.80 -9.43
C LEU A 142 -17.04 1.72 -10.22
N ILE A 143 -17.65 2.83 -10.60
CA ILE A 143 -18.99 2.87 -11.22
C ILE A 143 -19.06 1.99 -12.47
N ASP A 144 -18.03 1.95 -13.30
CA ASP A 144 -17.98 1.10 -14.50
C ASP A 144 -17.48 -0.33 -14.24
N LYS A 145 -17.45 -0.79 -12.99
CA LYS A 145 -17.04 -2.15 -12.58
C LYS A 145 -15.70 -2.57 -13.20
N PRO A 146 -14.59 -1.90 -12.86
CA PRO A 146 -13.29 -2.15 -13.47
C PRO A 146 -12.78 -3.56 -13.14
N GLN A 147 -12.04 -4.15 -14.10
CA GLN A 147 -11.36 -5.44 -13.93
C GLN A 147 -9.95 -5.26 -13.38
N ILE A 148 -9.33 -4.11 -13.66
CA ILE A 148 -8.00 -3.74 -13.17
C ILE A 148 -8.09 -2.35 -12.53
N LEU A 149 -7.57 -2.23 -11.31
CA LEU A 149 -7.61 -1.01 -10.53
C LEU A 149 -6.20 -0.57 -10.14
N PHE A 150 -5.85 0.66 -10.49
CA PHE A 150 -4.60 1.30 -10.09
C PHE A 150 -4.89 2.37 -9.04
N LEU A 151 -4.19 2.32 -7.91
CA LEU A 151 -4.39 3.23 -6.80
C LEU A 151 -3.04 3.84 -6.38
N ASP A 152 -2.85 5.14 -6.58
CA ASP A 152 -1.62 5.83 -6.16
C ASP A 152 -1.84 6.54 -4.82
N GLU A 153 -1.21 6.01 -3.76
CA GLU A 153 -1.35 6.45 -2.37
C GLU A 153 -2.81 6.71 -1.96
N PRO A 154 -3.69 5.69 -2.07
CA PRO A 154 -5.13 5.92 -2.06
C PRO A 154 -5.67 6.45 -0.73
N THR A 155 -5.05 6.12 0.40
CA THR A 155 -5.52 6.46 1.75
C THR A 155 -4.91 7.74 2.32
N ALA A 156 -4.08 8.43 1.53
CA ALA A 156 -3.47 9.68 1.96
C ALA A 156 -4.53 10.73 2.34
N GLY A 157 -4.43 11.28 3.57
CA GLY A 157 -5.36 12.27 4.09
C GLY A 157 -6.73 11.74 4.56
N MET A 158 -6.93 10.43 4.60
CA MET A 158 -8.12 9.82 5.20
C MET A 158 -7.97 9.71 6.72
N ASP A 159 -9.08 9.97 7.43
CA ASP A 159 -9.21 9.59 8.83
C ASP A 159 -9.35 8.05 8.99
N THR A 160 -9.22 7.56 10.22
CA THR A 160 -9.21 6.13 10.52
C THR A 160 -10.47 5.41 10.03
N SER A 161 -11.65 6.00 10.21
CA SER A 161 -12.93 5.35 9.83
C SER A 161 -13.10 5.29 8.31
N THR A 162 -12.77 6.37 7.61
CA THR A 162 -12.82 6.43 6.14
C THR A 162 -11.79 5.48 5.51
N ARG A 163 -10.58 5.39 6.11
CA ARG A 163 -9.53 4.46 5.69
C ARG A 163 -9.95 3.00 5.87
N GLN A 164 -10.55 2.66 7.01
CA GLN A 164 -11.08 1.33 7.24
C GLN A 164 -12.12 0.97 6.16
N ARG A 165 -13.08 1.88 5.91
CA ARG A 165 -14.11 1.68 4.88
C ARG A 165 -13.52 1.48 3.50
N PHE A 166 -12.51 2.27 3.12
CA PHE A 166 -11.79 2.12 1.87
C PHE A 166 -11.21 0.71 1.70
N TRP A 167 -10.52 0.19 2.73
CA TRP A 167 -9.91 -1.14 2.67
C TRP A 167 -10.93 -2.28 2.72
N GLU A 168 -12.07 -2.10 3.37
CA GLU A 168 -13.20 -3.05 3.27
C GLU A 168 -13.65 -3.19 1.82
N ILE A 169 -13.87 -2.08 1.11
CA ILE A 169 -14.26 -2.09 -0.30
C ILE A 169 -13.18 -2.76 -1.17
N VAL A 170 -11.91 -2.42 -0.97
CA VAL A 170 -10.79 -3.04 -1.70
C VAL A 170 -10.77 -4.56 -1.49
N ASN A 171 -10.98 -5.02 -0.25
CA ASN A 171 -11.02 -6.45 0.07
C ASN A 171 -12.19 -7.17 -0.61
N ASP A 172 -13.34 -6.53 -0.71
CA ASP A 172 -14.51 -7.11 -1.40
C ASP A 172 -14.30 -7.15 -2.92
N LEU A 173 -13.67 -6.12 -3.51
CA LEU A 173 -13.27 -6.13 -4.92
C LEU A 173 -12.26 -7.24 -5.23
N LYS A 174 -11.28 -7.43 -4.34
CA LYS A 174 -10.31 -8.53 -4.43
C LYS A 174 -11.01 -9.89 -4.41
N LYS A 175 -11.94 -10.13 -3.46
CA LYS A 175 -12.73 -11.36 -3.40
C LYS A 175 -13.57 -11.58 -4.66
N ALA A 176 -14.04 -10.49 -5.29
CA ALA A 176 -14.76 -10.53 -6.55
C ALA A 176 -13.85 -10.78 -7.78
N GLY A 177 -12.52 -10.85 -7.60
CA GLY A 177 -11.54 -11.15 -8.65
C GLY A 177 -11.01 -9.94 -9.40
N THR A 178 -11.20 -8.72 -8.87
CA THR A 178 -10.58 -7.51 -9.43
C THR A 178 -9.07 -7.54 -9.18
N THR A 179 -8.28 -7.29 -10.22
CA THR A 179 -6.81 -7.15 -10.10
C THR A 179 -6.47 -5.76 -9.63
N ILE A 180 -5.66 -5.64 -8.58
CA ILE A 180 -5.39 -4.36 -7.93
C ILE A 180 -3.88 -4.15 -7.84
N LEU A 181 -3.39 -3.01 -8.34
CA LEU A 181 -2.04 -2.52 -8.09
C LEU A 181 -2.14 -1.17 -7.37
N TYR A 182 -1.63 -1.11 -6.16
CA TYR A 182 -1.65 0.14 -5.40
C TYR A 182 -0.26 0.51 -4.87
N SER A 183 0.01 1.80 -4.78
CA SER A 183 1.19 2.29 -4.07
C SER A 183 0.85 2.65 -2.64
N SER A 184 1.77 2.38 -1.71
CA SER A 184 1.68 2.83 -0.32
C SER A 184 3.06 3.07 0.26
N HIS A 185 3.12 3.92 1.27
CA HIS A 185 4.25 4.06 2.17
C HIS A 185 3.89 3.62 3.61
N TYR A 186 2.65 3.16 3.83
CA TYR A 186 2.17 2.62 5.11
C TYR A 186 2.29 1.10 5.12
N ILE A 187 3.24 0.59 5.88
CA ILE A 187 3.57 -0.85 5.93
C ILE A 187 2.42 -1.66 6.53
N GLU A 188 1.83 -1.16 7.61
CA GLU A 188 0.73 -1.83 8.30
C GLU A 188 -0.46 -2.09 7.36
N GLU A 189 -0.79 -1.13 6.49
CA GLU A 189 -1.85 -1.32 5.49
C GLU A 189 -1.49 -2.46 4.52
N VAL A 190 -0.25 -2.45 4.03
CA VAL A 190 0.23 -3.43 3.06
C VAL A 190 0.23 -4.85 3.63
N GLU A 191 0.63 -5.01 4.87
CA GLU A 191 0.66 -6.31 5.55
C GLU A 191 -0.72 -6.98 5.66
N HIS A 192 -1.78 -6.17 5.77
CA HIS A 192 -3.15 -6.66 5.91
C HIS A 192 -3.93 -6.76 4.60
N THR A 193 -3.49 -6.07 3.55
CA THR A 193 -4.29 -5.93 2.33
C THR A 193 -3.68 -6.59 1.10
N ALA A 194 -2.35 -6.61 0.98
CA ALA A 194 -1.65 -7.15 -0.19
C ALA A 194 -1.49 -8.67 -0.13
N ASP A 195 -1.59 -9.33 -1.30
CA ASP A 195 -1.13 -10.71 -1.47
C ASP A 195 0.36 -10.77 -1.79
N ARG A 196 0.86 -9.72 -2.46
CA ARG A 196 2.23 -9.62 -2.97
C ARG A 196 2.74 -8.20 -2.86
N ILE A 197 4.02 -8.06 -2.62
CA ILE A 197 4.70 -6.79 -2.40
C ILE A 197 5.85 -6.65 -3.39
N LEU A 198 5.84 -5.54 -4.13
CA LEU A 198 6.94 -5.10 -4.98
C LEU A 198 7.65 -3.93 -4.28
N VAL A 199 8.91 -4.12 -3.92
CA VAL A 199 9.71 -3.08 -3.23
C VAL A 199 10.56 -2.34 -4.24
N LEU A 200 10.28 -1.04 -4.40
CA LEU A 200 11.01 -0.16 -5.31
C LEU A 200 11.96 0.75 -4.51
N HIS A 201 13.23 0.76 -4.87
CA HIS A 201 14.24 1.64 -4.28
C HIS A 201 15.15 2.21 -5.36
N GLN A 202 15.34 3.54 -5.36
CA GLN A 202 16.19 4.25 -6.35
C GLN A 202 15.98 3.81 -7.81
N GLY A 203 14.71 3.59 -8.18
CA GLY A 203 14.33 3.21 -9.53
C GLY A 203 14.53 1.74 -9.89
N LYS A 204 14.89 0.88 -8.94
CA LYS A 204 15.08 -0.56 -9.12
C LYS A 204 14.07 -1.35 -8.30
N LEU A 205 13.62 -2.48 -8.84
CA LEU A 205 12.84 -3.46 -8.09
C LEU A 205 13.81 -4.32 -7.27
N ILE A 206 13.85 -4.09 -5.96
CA ILE A 206 14.81 -4.79 -5.08
C ILE A 206 14.21 -6.04 -4.42
N ARG A 207 12.89 -6.13 -4.35
CA ARG A 207 12.17 -7.28 -3.81
C ARG A 207 10.85 -7.51 -4.54
N ASP A 208 10.49 -8.77 -4.66
CA ASP A 208 9.22 -9.27 -5.11
C ASP A 208 8.85 -10.43 -4.18
N THR A 209 7.93 -10.21 -3.25
CA THR A 209 7.71 -11.09 -2.10
C THR A 209 6.26 -11.06 -1.63
N THR A 210 5.93 -11.80 -0.60
CA THR A 210 4.63 -11.75 0.08
C THR A 210 4.78 -11.10 1.46
N PRO A 211 3.69 -10.56 2.06
CA PRO A 211 3.73 -10.04 3.44
C PRO A 211 4.25 -11.08 4.44
N TYR A 212 3.88 -12.33 4.24
CA TYR A 212 4.32 -13.44 5.09
C TYR A 212 5.83 -13.69 4.98
N ALA A 213 6.35 -13.86 3.75
CA ALA A 213 7.77 -14.09 3.51
C ALA A 213 8.61 -12.92 4.02
N MET A 214 8.18 -11.69 3.76
CA MET A 214 8.87 -10.48 4.22
C MET A 214 9.01 -10.45 5.75
N ARG A 215 7.96 -10.83 6.50
CA ARG A 215 8.04 -10.91 7.97
C ARG A 215 8.96 -12.00 8.48
N HIS A 216 9.12 -13.10 7.74
CA HIS A 216 9.95 -14.25 8.16
C HIS A 216 11.43 -14.11 7.78
N GLU A 217 11.74 -13.30 6.78
CA GLU A 217 13.14 -13.03 6.39
C GLU A 217 13.87 -12.14 7.41
N GLU A 218 13.13 -11.37 8.22
CA GLU A 218 13.70 -10.43 9.19
C GLU A 218 14.14 -11.17 10.46
N LYS A 219 15.45 -11.23 10.66
CA LYS A 219 16.04 -11.85 11.88
C LYS A 219 16.00 -10.92 13.09
N GLU A 220 15.92 -9.60 12.85
CA GLU A 220 15.89 -8.61 13.92
C GLU A 220 14.51 -8.53 14.55
N LYS A 221 14.47 -8.67 15.86
CA LYS A 221 13.24 -8.61 16.66
C LYS A 221 13.34 -7.45 17.63
N GLN A 222 12.30 -6.65 17.69
CA GLN A 222 12.08 -5.71 18.77
C GLN A 222 11.34 -6.41 19.89
N VAL A 223 11.93 -6.37 21.08
CA VAL A 223 11.34 -6.93 22.31
C VAL A 223 10.95 -5.76 23.20
N THR A 224 9.73 -5.80 23.73
CA THR A 224 9.22 -4.83 24.69
C THR A 224 8.75 -5.55 25.94
N LEU A 225 9.18 -5.05 27.10
CA LEU A 225 8.90 -5.59 28.42
C LEU A 225 8.44 -4.47 29.38
N PRO A 226 7.73 -4.78 30.47
CA PRO A 226 7.49 -3.83 31.53
C PRO A 226 8.79 -3.31 32.14
N SER A 227 8.79 -2.06 32.63
CA SER A 227 9.96 -1.41 33.23
C SER A 227 10.53 -2.15 34.47
N SER A 228 9.75 -3.04 35.09
CA SER A 228 10.22 -3.92 36.17
C SER A 228 11.37 -4.85 35.76
N PHE A 229 11.54 -5.10 34.48
CA PHE A 229 12.60 -5.94 33.90
C PHE A 229 13.87 -5.20 33.50
N VAL A 230 13.96 -3.89 33.71
CA VAL A 230 15.11 -3.03 33.31
C VAL A 230 16.43 -3.62 33.77
N SER A 231 16.55 -4.03 35.07
CA SER A 231 17.78 -4.60 35.64
C SER A 231 18.21 -5.90 34.95
N ILE A 232 17.24 -6.70 34.48
CA ILE A 232 17.49 -7.97 33.79
C ILE A 232 17.92 -7.67 32.35
N VAL A 233 17.24 -6.77 31.68
CA VAL A 233 17.54 -6.40 30.29
C VAL A 233 18.96 -5.88 30.13
N HIS A 234 19.45 -5.05 31.02
CA HIS A 234 20.86 -4.57 30.99
C HIS A 234 21.92 -5.69 31.17
N GLY A 235 21.52 -6.84 31.64
CA GLY A 235 22.39 -8.03 31.77
C GLY A 235 22.29 -9.02 30.60
N LEU A 236 21.39 -8.79 29.64
CA LEU A 236 21.19 -9.71 28.51
C LEU A 236 22.31 -9.59 27.48
N PRO A 237 22.81 -10.70 26.94
CA PRO A 237 23.73 -10.69 25.81
C PRO A 237 23.02 -10.45 24.51
N ASP A 238 23.77 -9.97 23.51
CA ASP A 238 23.31 -9.87 22.09
C ASP A 238 22.07 -8.99 21.88
N ILE A 239 21.91 -7.95 22.70
CA ILE A 239 20.89 -6.92 22.57
C ILE A 239 21.50 -5.57 22.22
N TYR A 240 20.74 -4.71 21.54
CA TYR A 240 21.17 -3.36 21.13
C TYR A 240 19.95 -2.44 20.98
N GLU A 241 20.18 -1.16 20.76
CA GLU A 241 19.13 -0.12 20.66
C GLU A 241 18.15 -0.14 21.84
N ILE A 242 18.70 -0.17 23.06
CA ILE A 242 17.89 -0.18 24.28
C ILE A 242 17.22 1.19 24.45
N THR A 243 15.91 1.17 24.61
CA THR A 243 15.09 2.37 24.85
C THR A 243 14.25 2.17 26.10
N GLU A 244 14.44 3.03 27.08
CA GLU A 244 13.64 3.04 28.32
C GLU A 244 12.56 4.11 28.24
N LYS A 245 11.31 3.72 28.55
CA LYS A 245 10.18 4.61 28.76
C LYS A 245 9.65 4.40 30.18
N ARG A 246 8.71 5.25 30.61
CA ARG A 246 8.18 5.23 31.98
C ARG A 246 7.72 3.83 32.43
N ASP A 247 7.00 3.14 31.56
CA ASP A 247 6.29 1.91 31.89
C ASP A 247 6.88 0.66 31.20
N VAL A 248 7.77 0.85 30.20
CA VAL A 248 8.31 -0.21 29.38
C VAL A 248 9.78 0.01 29.05
N ILE A 249 10.50 -1.09 28.80
CA ILE A 249 11.82 -1.12 28.19
C ILE A 249 11.75 -1.89 26.88
N SER A 250 12.35 -1.37 25.82
CA SER A 250 12.42 -2.02 24.50
C SER A 250 13.87 -2.15 24.07
N PHE A 251 14.18 -3.19 23.33
CA PHE A 251 15.50 -3.43 22.75
C PHE A 251 15.39 -4.26 21.47
N MET A 252 16.46 -4.28 20.69
CA MET A 252 16.58 -5.10 19.50
C MET A 252 17.47 -6.32 19.77
N THR A 253 17.16 -7.46 19.11
CA THR A 253 17.98 -8.65 19.13
C THR A 253 17.90 -9.41 17.81
N LYS A 254 18.98 -10.13 17.44
CA LYS A 254 19.03 -11.09 16.33
C LYS A 254 18.85 -12.54 16.77
N ASP A 255 18.92 -12.79 18.08
CA ASP A 255 18.80 -14.11 18.68
C ASP A 255 17.71 -14.11 19.76
N ILE A 256 16.47 -14.14 19.31
CA ILE A 256 15.31 -14.09 20.21
C ILE A 256 15.23 -15.33 21.11
N GLU A 257 15.71 -16.50 20.65
CA GLU A 257 15.64 -17.74 21.41
C GLU A 257 16.55 -17.67 22.65
N LYS A 258 17.76 -17.17 22.48
CA LYS A 258 18.72 -16.98 23.57
C LYS A 258 18.26 -15.92 24.57
N VAL A 259 17.70 -14.84 24.07
CA VAL A 259 17.13 -13.76 24.91
C VAL A 259 15.95 -14.31 25.70
N TRP A 260 15.04 -15.05 25.06
CA TRP A 260 13.87 -15.63 25.72
C TRP A 260 14.27 -16.57 26.86
N GLN A 261 15.22 -17.49 26.63
CA GLN A 261 15.72 -18.39 27.68
C GLN A 261 16.25 -17.64 28.92
N SER A 262 16.93 -16.52 28.69
CA SER A 262 17.46 -15.69 29.79
C SER A 262 16.34 -14.96 30.55
N LEU A 263 15.34 -14.47 29.85
CA LEU A 263 14.16 -13.79 30.42
C LEU A 263 13.29 -14.78 31.22
N GLU A 264 13.00 -15.94 30.66
CA GLU A 264 12.22 -17.01 31.31
C GLU A 264 12.88 -17.47 32.61
N ASN A 265 14.20 -17.71 32.60
CA ASN A 265 14.99 -18.05 33.80
C ASN A 265 14.96 -16.97 34.88
N SER A 266 14.67 -15.71 34.46
CA SER A 266 14.56 -14.56 35.37
C SER A 266 13.12 -14.26 35.79
N GLY A 267 12.18 -15.17 35.49
CA GLY A 267 10.79 -15.07 35.92
C GLY A 267 9.87 -14.25 35.00
N CYS A 268 10.30 -13.96 33.76
CA CYS A 268 9.45 -13.30 32.75
C CYS A 268 8.44 -14.33 32.22
N GLY A 269 7.16 -13.96 32.22
CA GLY A 269 6.09 -14.73 31.63
C GLY A 269 5.84 -14.33 30.18
N ILE A 270 5.19 -15.21 29.39
CA ILE A 270 4.79 -14.90 28.00
C ILE A 270 3.82 -13.71 27.95
N SER A 271 3.03 -13.48 28.99
CA SER A 271 2.13 -12.33 29.10
C SER A 271 2.84 -10.99 29.30
N ASP A 272 4.11 -11.01 29.68
CA ASP A 272 4.89 -9.81 29.99
C ASP A 272 5.72 -9.33 28.79
N ILE A 273 5.84 -10.15 27.74
CA ILE A 273 6.69 -9.87 26.59
C ILE A 273 5.88 -9.58 25.32
N GLU A 274 6.26 -8.52 24.63
CA GLU A 274 5.81 -8.25 23.27
C GLU A 274 7.00 -8.38 22.33
N ILE A 275 6.85 -9.19 21.26
CA ILE A 275 7.87 -9.41 20.25
C ILE A 275 7.32 -8.96 18.90
N GLN A 276 7.98 -8.00 18.31
CA GLN A 276 7.66 -7.49 16.96
C GLN A 276 8.84 -7.76 16.03
N ASN A 277 8.54 -8.09 14.77
CA ASN A 277 9.57 -8.14 13.74
C ASN A 277 9.91 -6.71 13.34
N LYS A 278 11.20 -6.36 13.28
CA LYS A 278 11.60 -5.15 12.55
C LYS A 278 11.33 -5.39 11.09
N THR A 279 10.58 -4.50 10.44
CA THR A 279 10.25 -4.70 9.03
C THR A 279 11.44 -4.31 8.15
N LEU A 280 11.61 -5.02 7.03
CA LEU A 280 12.66 -4.71 6.04
C LEU A 280 12.52 -3.27 5.52
N LEU A 281 11.33 -2.70 5.61
CA LEU A 281 11.01 -1.33 5.24
C LEU A 281 11.49 -0.33 6.27
N ASP A 282 11.48 -0.65 7.56
CA ASP A 282 12.10 0.19 8.58
C ASP A 282 13.60 0.30 8.28
N SER A 283 14.26 -0.81 7.93
CA SER A 283 15.67 -0.83 7.51
C SER A 283 15.92 -0.04 6.22
N LEU A 284 15.01 -0.09 5.25
CA LEU A 284 15.11 0.69 4.01
C LEU A 284 14.84 2.20 4.24
N PHE A 285 13.93 2.55 5.14
CA PHE A 285 13.66 3.93 5.49
C PHE A 285 14.74 4.53 6.39
N ASP A 286 15.36 3.76 7.26
CA ASP A 286 16.46 4.20 8.12
C ASP A 286 17.73 4.47 7.29
N SER A 287 18.08 3.61 6.33
CA SER A 287 19.20 3.86 5.41
C SER A 287 19.03 5.11 4.55
N THR A 288 17.77 5.52 4.25
CA THR A 288 17.49 6.75 3.52
C THR A 288 17.53 8.01 4.40
N ARG A 289 17.49 7.88 5.73
CA ARG A 289 17.69 9.00 6.68
C ARG A 289 19.16 9.30 6.92
N GLU A 290 20.01 8.28 6.94
CA GLU A 290 21.46 8.42 7.09
C GLU A 290 22.12 9.09 5.86
N ASP A 291 21.61 8.89 4.64
CA ASP A 291 22.08 9.57 3.43
C ASP A 291 21.73 11.09 3.36
N LYS A 292 21.02 11.64 4.36
CA LYS A 292 20.64 13.06 4.45
C LYS A 292 21.31 13.82 5.58
N ALA A 293 22.12 13.17 6.38
CA ALA A 293 22.93 13.78 7.45
C ALA A 293 24.39 13.91 7.01
#